data_656c1f2f3aead9403cc3c3225402bb3c
#
_entry.id   656c1f2f3aead9403cc3c3225402bb3c
#
_cell.length_a   1.000
_cell.length_b   1.000
_cell.length_c   1.000
_cell.angle_alpha   90.00
_cell.angle_beta   90.00
_cell.angle_gamma   90.00
#
_symmetry.space_group_name_H-M   'P 1'
#
loop_
_entity.id
_entity.type
_entity.pdbx_description
1 polymer ?
#
loop_
_entity_poly.entity_id
_entity_poly.type
_entity_poly.pdbx_seq_one_letter_code
_entity_poly.pdbx_strand_id
1 'polypeptide(L)'
;PLAYNAFAVEFLELIVPESKVATGVPLSVSSVIEIQDRPTQRNRSAVAVASASGVLPNKIKAFLKAESYGSTNDPRNISSVETNHTLHMSGYTYAFKNDLLKDLKWYAPGKTPEEQCRRLQEICGDGTILRDYSRFDGTISEWLQKEIVRKMYTRWCAVKYRGELMKLLDHEDNASATTSSGFKYSAGYSRKSGSPLTTDGNTAINAFNAYCALRLAGQSPKKAWKHLGLYCGDDGVDSNLCGLDVHFTDVAAALGLTIELATTEPGEPLAFCGRVFCDPRTTYDSFQDPIRT
;
A
#
# COMPACT_ATOMS: atom_id res chain seq x y z
N PRO A 1 -12.10 -16.39 8.16
CA PRO A 1 -13.29 -17.10 7.77
C PRO A 1 -13.35 -17.35 6.27
N LEU A 2 -14.10 -18.40 5.85
CA LEU A 2 -14.13 -18.93 4.48
C LEU A 2 -14.46 -17.89 3.40
N ALA A 3 -15.35 -16.94 3.69
CA ALA A 3 -15.75 -15.90 2.72
C ALA A 3 -14.58 -15.01 2.29
N TYR A 4 -13.72 -14.59 3.21
CA TYR A 4 -12.58 -13.73 2.89
C TYR A 4 -11.50 -14.44 2.08
N ASN A 5 -11.35 -15.75 2.23
CA ASN A 5 -10.45 -16.53 1.37
C ASN A 5 -10.94 -16.54 -0.09
N ALA A 6 -12.25 -16.69 -0.31
CA ALA A 6 -12.83 -16.61 -1.64
C ALA A 6 -12.66 -15.21 -2.25
N PHE A 7 -12.93 -14.14 -1.47
CA PHE A 7 -12.75 -12.76 -1.91
C PHE A 7 -11.28 -12.44 -2.21
N ALA A 8 -10.33 -13.01 -1.46
CA ALA A 8 -8.91 -12.85 -1.74
C ALA A 8 -8.53 -13.46 -3.09
N VAL A 9 -9.01 -14.66 -3.41
CA VAL A 9 -8.77 -15.28 -4.71
C VAL A 9 -9.33 -14.43 -5.84
N GLU A 10 -10.61 -14.02 -5.75
CA GLU A 10 -11.25 -13.15 -6.74
C GLU A 10 -10.47 -11.84 -6.95
N PHE A 11 -10.08 -11.19 -5.86
CA PHE A 11 -9.34 -9.92 -5.89
C PHE A 11 -7.97 -10.06 -6.55
N LEU A 12 -7.24 -11.13 -6.23
CA LEU A 12 -5.93 -11.41 -6.84
C LEU A 12 -6.04 -11.71 -8.34
N GLU A 13 -7.09 -12.39 -8.78
CA GLU A 13 -7.35 -12.65 -10.20
C GLU A 13 -7.68 -11.36 -10.97
N LEU A 14 -8.29 -10.39 -10.29
CA LEU A 14 -8.58 -9.06 -10.85
C LEU A 14 -7.34 -8.16 -10.91
N ILE A 15 -6.43 -8.23 -9.92
CA ILE A 15 -5.14 -7.51 -9.97
C ILE A 15 -4.20 -8.13 -11.00
N VAL A 16 -4.06 -9.47 -10.98
CA VAL A 16 -3.17 -10.23 -11.86
C VAL A 16 -4.02 -11.15 -12.74
N PRO A 17 -4.55 -10.63 -13.85
CA PRO A 17 -5.37 -11.42 -14.75
C PRO A 17 -4.55 -12.57 -15.36
N GLU A 18 -5.22 -13.60 -15.88
CA GLU A 18 -4.59 -14.84 -16.36
C GLU A 18 -3.48 -14.59 -17.38
N SER A 19 -3.65 -13.58 -18.25
CA SER A 19 -2.63 -13.15 -19.23
C SER A 19 -1.33 -12.61 -18.61
N LYS A 20 -1.34 -12.29 -17.33
CA LYS A 20 -0.20 -11.75 -16.57
C LYS A 20 0.38 -12.74 -15.55
N VAL A 21 -0.21 -13.92 -15.41
CA VAL A 21 0.29 -14.95 -14.51
C VAL A 21 1.66 -15.44 -14.95
N ALA A 22 2.62 -15.47 -14.04
CA ALA A 22 3.99 -15.94 -14.27
C ALA A 22 4.74 -15.24 -15.44
N THR A 23 4.39 -14.00 -15.75
CA THR A 23 5.05 -13.20 -16.81
C THR A 23 6.01 -12.15 -16.27
N GLY A 24 5.93 -11.81 -14.98
CA GLY A 24 6.63 -10.70 -14.37
C GLY A 24 8.15 -10.90 -14.29
N VAL A 25 8.88 -9.90 -14.74
CA VAL A 25 10.34 -9.85 -14.71
C VAL A 25 10.78 -8.66 -13.85
N PRO A 26 11.56 -8.88 -12.78
CA PRO A 26 12.05 -7.77 -11.95
C PRO A 26 13.03 -6.88 -12.73
N LEU A 27 13.12 -5.61 -12.35
CA LEU A 27 14.19 -4.74 -12.80
C LEU A 27 15.52 -5.19 -12.19
N SER A 28 16.61 -4.96 -12.93
CA SER A 28 17.95 -5.18 -12.39
C SER A 28 18.25 -4.15 -11.28
N VAL A 29 19.18 -4.49 -10.38
CA VAL A 29 19.64 -3.57 -9.34
C VAL A 29 20.21 -2.28 -9.94
N SER A 30 20.94 -2.35 -11.06
CA SER A 30 21.44 -1.18 -11.78
C SER A 30 20.31 -0.27 -12.25
N SER A 31 19.27 -0.84 -12.87
CA SER A 31 18.09 -0.08 -13.29
C SER A 31 17.36 0.56 -12.12
N VAL A 32 17.27 -0.13 -10.97
CA VAL A 32 16.70 0.45 -9.75
C VAL A 32 17.49 1.67 -9.27
N ILE A 33 18.81 1.60 -9.30
CA ILE A 33 19.68 2.72 -8.90
C ILE A 33 19.53 3.92 -9.85
N GLU A 34 19.43 3.68 -11.15
CA GLU A 34 19.21 4.72 -12.16
C GLU A 34 17.91 5.50 -11.96
N ILE A 35 16.85 4.83 -11.49
CA ILE A 35 15.54 5.44 -11.21
C ILE A 35 15.56 6.31 -9.96
N GLN A 36 16.54 6.14 -9.04
CA GLN A 36 16.61 6.92 -7.81
C GLN A 36 16.92 8.40 -8.08
N ASP A 37 16.05 9.31 -7.68
CA ASP A 37 16.18 10.74 -7.95
C ASP A 37 17.23 11.42 -7.06
N ARG A 38 17.45 10.93 -5.83
CA ARG A 38 18.28 11.57 -4.82
C ARG A 38 19.75 11.11 -4.93
N PRO A 39 20.73 12.02 -5.13
CA PRO A 39 22.15 11.67 -5.21
C PRO A 39 22.67 10.90 -3.99
N THR A 40 22.24 11.29 -2.78
CA THR A 40 22.60 10.60 -1.53
C THR A 40 22.10 9.15 -1.50
N GLN A 41 20.92 8.88 -2.05
CA GLN A 41 20.37 7.54 -2.17
C GLN A 41 21.17 6.71 -3.16
N ARG A 42 21.50 7.26 -4.33
CA ARG A 42 22.35 6.58 -5.35
C ARG A 42 23.72 6.21 -4.79
N ASN A 43 24.38 7.13 -4.08
CA ASN A 43 25.69 6.86 -3.46
C ASN A 43 25.61 5.73 -2.42
N ARG A 44 24.58 5.75 -1.54
CA ARG A 44 24.37 4.68 -0.57
C ARG A 44 24.10 3.33 -1.23
N SER A 45 23.35 3.34 -2.32
CA SER A 45 23.05 2.15 -3.12
C SER A 45 24.29 1.58 -3.80
N ALA A 46 25.13 2.44 -4.40
CA ALA A 46 26.37 2.04 -5.03
C ALA A 46 27.36 1.38 -4.04
N VAL A 47 27.48 1.93 -2.83
CA VAL A 47 28.31 1.36 -1.76
C VAL A 47 27.76 -0.01 -1.33
N ALA A 48 26.44 -0.15 -1.20
CA ALA A 48 25.82 -1.42 -0.81
C ALA A 48 26.06 -2.53 -1.85
N VAL A 49 25.98 -2.20 -3.14
CA VAL A 49 26.27 -3.14 -4.24
C VAL A 49 27.74 -3.54 -4.26
N ALA A 50 28.66 -2.59 -4.05
CA ALA A 50 30.09 -2.87 -4.01
C ALA A 50 30.51 -3.76 -2.83
N SER A 51 29.75 -3.75 -1.72
CA SER A 51 30.07 -4.46 -0.49
C SER A 51 29.42 -5.85 -0.34
N ALA A 52 28.47 -6.20 -1.20
CA ALA A 52 27.69 -7.43 -1.06
C ALA A 52 27.41 -8.11 -2.40
N SER A 53 27.52 -9.44 -2.43
CA SER A 53 27.05 -10.29 -3.52
C SER A 53 25.76 -11.00 -3.11
N GLY A 54 24.68 -10.85 -3.90
CA GLY A 54 23.40 -11.51 -3.69
C GLY A 54 22.52 -10.89 -2.59
N VAL A 55 21.44 -11.59 -2.28
CA VAL A 55 20.43 -11.14 -1.29
C VAL A 55 20.92 -11.41 0.13
N LEU A 56 21.04 -10.37 0.94
CA LEU A 56 21.40 -10.46 2.36
C LEU A 56 20.14 -10.51 3.25
N PRO A 57 20.26 -11.10 4.46
CA PRO A 57 19.19 -11.03 5.46
C PRO A 57 18.81 -9.60 5.79
N ASN A 58 17.51 -9.33 5.87
CA ASN A 58 17.02 -8.00 6.21
C ASN A 58 17.24 -7.73 7.71
N LYS A 59 17.95 -6.65 8.02
CA LYS A 59 18.14 -6.12 9.37
C LYS A 59 17.53 -4.74 9.47
N ILE A 60 16.54 -4.60 10.36
CA ILE A 60 15.82 -3.35 10.53
C ILE A 60 16.47 -2.51 11.63
N LYS A 61 16.68 -1.23 11.33
CA LYS A 61 16.99 -0.20 12.34
C LYS A 61 15.72 0.58 12.62
N ALA A 62 15.25 0.50 13.86
CA ALA A 62 14.07 1.20 14.31
C ALA A 62 14.47 2.50 15.01
N PHE A 63 13.83 3.62 14.65
CA PHE A 63 14.03 4.91 15.27
C PHE A 63 12.73 5.73 15.24
N LEU A 64 12.64 6.72 16.14
CA LEU A 64 11.50 7.61 16.19
C LEU A 64 11.59 8.65 15.08
N LYS A 65 10.46 8.90 14.39
CA LYS A 65 10.37 9.96 13.40
C LYS A 65 10.44 11.30 14.07
N ALA A 66 11.39 12.14 13.64
CA ALA A 66 11.49 13.53 14.10
C ALA A 66 10.46 14.36 13.33
N GLU A 67 9.30 14.57 13.93
CA GLU A 67 8.22 15.42 13.39
C GLU A 67 7.52 16.16 14.54
N SER A 68 6.92 17.30 14.23
CA SER A 68 6.12 18.05 15.19
C SER A 68 4.71 17.47 15.26
N TYR A 69 4.20 17.33 16.48
CA TYR A 69 2.82 16.90 16.76
C TYR A 69 2.05 18.08 17.34
N GLY A 70 0.80 18.27 16.88
CA GLY A 70 -0.08 19.33 17.41
C GLY A 70 -0.56 19.10 18.85
N SER A 71 -0.42 17.87 19.36
CA SER A 71 -0.78 17.46 20.72
C SER A 71 0.12 16.32 21.19
N THR A 72 0.03 15.96 22.47
CA THR A 72 0.73 14.77 22.99
C THR A 72 0.24 13.53 22.27
N ASN A 73 1.15 12.85 21.57
CA ASN A 73 0.85 11.65 20.79
C ASN A 73 2.00 10.66 20.89
N ASP A 74 1.72 9.38 20.61
CA ASP A 74 2.75 8.36 20.50
C ASP A 74 3.65 8.66 19.28
N PRO A 75 4.98 8.74 19.45
CA PRO A 75 5.87 9.02 18.34
C PRO A 75 5.87 7.87 17.34
N ARG A 76 5.87 8.22 16.05
CA ARG A 76 5.89 7.21 14.96
C ARG A 76 7.23 6.49 14.90
N ASN A 77 7.18 5.18 14.93
CA ASN A 77 8.36 4.34 14.77
C ASN A 77 8.65 4.12 13.28
N ILE A 78 9.85 4.48 12.84
CA ILE A 78 10.33 4.23 11.49
C ILE A 78 11.22 3.00 11.48
N SER A 79 10.89 2.06 10.61
CA SER A 79 11.66 0.84 10.37
C SER A 79 12.52 1.04 9.12
N SER A 80 13.79 1.39 9.29
CA SER A 80 14.74 1.48 8.18
C SER A 80 15.20 0.09 7.78
N VAL A 81 14.91 -0.27 6.56
CA VAL A 81 15.25 -1.56 5.95
C VAL A 81 16.67 -1.53 5.40
N GLU A 82 17.34 -2.67 5.38
CA GLU A 82 18.71 -2.82 4.88
C GLU A 82 18.76 -2.47 3.37
N THR A 83 19.82 -1.76 2.96
CA THR A 83 19.88 -1.17 1.60
C THR A 83 19.95 -2.23 0.50
N ASN A 84 20.69 -3.32 0.70
CA ASN A 84 20.76 -4.41 -0.28
C ASN A 84 19.40 -5.06 -0.49
N HIS A 85 18.67 -5.34 0.60
CA HIS A 85 17.31 -5.85 0.54
C HIS A 85 16.37 -4.89 -0.18
N THR A 86 16.45 -3.58 0.13
CA THR A 86 15.67 -2.53 -0.53
C THR A 86 15.89 -2.54 -2.04
N LEU A 87 17.13 -2.63 -2.51
CA LEU A 87 17.46 -2.63 -3.94
C LEU A 87 16.87 -3.83 -4.68
N HIS A 88 17.07 -5.02 -4.16
CA HIS A 88 16.54 -6.24 -4.75
C HIS A 88 15.00 -6.25 -4.75
N MET A 89 14.37 -5.92 -3.61
CA MET A 89 12.91 -5.88 -3.51
C MET A 89 12.30 -4.80 -4.39
N SER A 90 12.96 -3.63 -4.52
CA SER A 90 12.51 -2.55 -5.42
C SER A 90 12.47 -2.99 -6.88
N GLY A 91 13.34 -3.89 -7.32
CA GLY A 91 13.28 -4.48 -8.66
C GLY A 91 11.93 -5.13 -8.95
N TYR A 92 11.38 -5.85 -7.98
CA TYR A 92 10.07 -6.49 -8.09
C TYR A 92 8.92 -5.49 -7.95
N THR A 93 8.97 -4.60 -6.96
CA THR A 93 7.87 -3.65 -6.72
C THR A 93 7.73 -2.65 -7.86
N TYR A 94 8.82 -2.11 -8.39
CA TYR A 94 8.76 -1.18 -9.52
C TYR A 94 8.27 -1.86 -10.79
N ALA A 95 8.74 -3.07 -11.09
CA ALA A 95 8.27 -3.82 -12.25
C ALA A 95 6.79 -4.17 -12.14
N PHE A 96 6.33 -4.65 -10.98
CA PHE A 96 4.94 -4.98 -10.71
C PHE A 96 4.02 -3.76 -10.83
N LYS A 97 4.43 -2.63 -10.23
CA LYS A 97 3.70 -1.37 -10.34
C LYS A 97 3.58 -0.91 -11.79
N ASN A 98 4.66 -0.95 -12.53
CA ASN A 98 4.68 -0.51 -13.93
C ASN A 98 3.87 -1.41 -14.85
N ASP A 99 3.82 -2.72 -14.58
CA ASP A 99 3.10 -3.69 -15.40
C ASP A 99 1.60 -3.76 -15.08
N LEU A 100 1.21 -3.51 -13.84
CA LEU A 100 -0.15 -3.75 -13.37
C LEU A 100 -0.77 -2.56 -12.61
N LEU A 101 -0.15 -2.09 -11.51
CA LEU A 101 -0.84 -1.24 -10.55
C LEU A 101 -1.12 0.17 -11.07
N LYS A 102 -0.20 0.80 -11.78
CA LYS A 102 -0.31 2.20 -12.24
C LYS A 102 -1.56 2.47 -13.09
N ASP A 103 -2.02 1.46 -13.83
CA ASP A 103 -3.16 1.59 -14.73
C ASP A 103 -4.49 1.27 -14.04
N LEU A 104 -4.46 0.80 -12.78
CA LEU A 104 -5.68 0.55 -12.02
C LEU A 104 -6.31 1.87 -11.55
N LYS A 105 -7.61 2.00 -11.76
CA LYS A 105 -8.35 3.23 -11.41
C LYS A 105 -8.28 3.57 -9.93
N TRP A 106 -8.29 2.56 -9.07
CA TRP A 106 -8.27 2.72 -7.63
C TRP A 106 -6.87 2.96 -7.02
N TYR A 107 -5.80 2.76 -7.78
CA TYR A 107 -4.43 2.91 -7.32
C TYR A 107 -3.95 4.35 -7.52
N ALA A 108 -3.76 5.11 -6.42
CA ALA A 108 -3.38 6.51 -6.47
C ALA A 108 -1.87 6.80 -6.48
N PRO A 109 -0.97 5.96 -5.93
CA PRO A 109 0.45 6.32 -5.87
C PRO A 109 1.06 6.60 -7.24
N GLY A 110 1.71 7.76 -7.36
CA GLY A 110 2.32 8.22 -8.61
C GLY A 110 1.36 8.94 -9.57
N LYS A 111 0.07 9.00 -9.27
CA LYS A 111 -0.88 9.84 -10.02
C LYS A 111 -0.72 11.31 -9.65
N THR A 112 -0.84 12.19 -10.65
CA THR A 112 -0.85 13.63 -10.44
C THR A 112 -2.13 14.06 -9.68
N PRO A 113 -2.15 15.24 -9.04
CA PRO A 113 -3.37 15.76 -8.42
C PRO A 113 -4.56 15.84 -9.37
N GLU A 114 -4.32 16.18 -10.64
CA GLU A 114 -5.37 16.22 -11.66
C GLU A 114 -5.94 14.83 -11.98
N GLU A 115 -5.07 13.81 -12.11
CA GLU A 115 -5.51 12.42 -12.33
C GLU A 115 -6.28 11.87 -11.14
N GLN A 116 -5.86 12.21 -9.92
CA GLN A 116 -6.60 11.88 -8.70
C GLN A 116 -7.97 12.55 -8.68
N CYS A 117 -8.03 13.85 -9.01
CA CYS A 117 -9.29 14.59 -9.09
C CYS A 117 -10.25 14.00 -10.11
N ARG A 118 -9.78 13.60 -11.29
CA ARG A 118 -10.61 12.90 -12.29
C ARG A 118 -11.25 11.64 -11.75
N ARG A 119 -10.47 10.85 -10.98
CA ARG A 119 -11.03 9.67 -10.33
C ARG A 119 -12.03 10.02 -9.23
N LEU A 120 -11.75 11.04 -8.44
CA LEU A 120 -12.69 11.54 -7.43
C LEU A 120 -14.00 12.01 -8.06
N GLN A 121 -13.98 12.68 -9.22
CA GLN A 121 -15.18 13.05 -9.96
C GLN A 121 -16.07 11.85 -10.33
N GLU A 122 -15.45 10.70 -10.64
CA GLU A 122 -16.20 9.47 -10.96
C GLU A 122 -16.92 8.87 -9.75
N ILE A 123 -16.42 9.13 -8.51
CA ILE A 123 -16.88 8.45 -7.29
C ILE A 123 -17.61 9.36 -6.29
N CYS A 124 -17.51 10.69 -6.42
CA CYS A 124 -18.06 11.66 -5.47
C CYS A 124 -19.53 12.05 -5.71
N GLY A 125 -20.28 11.37 -6.61
CA GLY A 125 -21.62 11.79 -7.05
C GLY A 125 -22.58 12.08 -5.89
N ASP A 126 -22.73 11.13 -4.97
CA ASP A 126 -23.64 11.19 -3.81
C ASP A 126 -22.89 11.41 -2.48
N GLY A 127 -21.73 12.07 -2.51
CA GLY A 127 -20.83 12.21 -1.38
C GLY A 127 -19.81 11.09 -1.30
N THR A 128 -18.92 11.15 -0.30
CA THR A 128 -17.84 10.18 -0.13
C THR A 128 -17.75 9.65 1.29
N ILE A 129 -17.16 8.47 1.41
CA ILE A 129 -16.66 7.90 2.67
C ILE A 129 -15.15 8.00 2.63
N LEU A 130 -14.57 8.75 3.57
CA LEU A 130 -13.14 8.83 3.83
C LEU A 130 -12.78 7.76 4.85
N ARG A 131 -11.69 7.05 4.59
CA ARG A 131 -11.20 6.00 5.49
C ARG A 131 -9.81 6.35 6.01
N ASP A 132 -9.67 6.34 7.32
CA ASP A 132 -8.40 6.45 8.03
C ASP A 132 -8.21 5.21 8.91
N TYR A 133 -7.00 4.70 8.98
CA TYR A 133 -6.69 3.50 9.75
C TYR A 133 -5.76 3.83 10.92
N SER A 134 -6.15 3.39 12.10
CA SER A 134 -5.30 3.53 13.27
C SER A 134 -4.14 2.54 13.22
N ARG A 135 -2.90 3.05 13.24
CA ARG A 135 -1.66 2.25 13.29
C ARG A 135 -1.59 1.16 12.20
N PHE A 136 -1.98 1.49 10.97
CA PHE A 136 -2.16 0.55 9.87
C PHE A 136 -0.98 -0.41 9.69
N ASP A 137 0.25 0.10 9.61
CA ASP A 137 1.46 -0.70 9.45
C ASP A 137 1.61 -1.78 10.55
N GLY A 138 1.29 -1.43 11.79
CA GLY A 138 1.38 -2.32 12.94
C GLY A 138 0.28 -3.39 13.00
N THR A 139 -0.83 -3.18 12.33
CA THR A 139 -2.00 -4.09 12.33
C THR A 139 -2.01 -5.07 11.16
N ILE A 140 -1.04 -5.00 10.25
CA ILE A 140 -0.94 -5.97 9.14
C ILE A 140 -0.67 -7.36 9.71
N SER A 141 -1.67 -8.24 9.56
CA SER A 141 -1.63 -9.61 10.03
C SER A 141 -0.84 -10.53 9.09
N GLU A 142 -0.43 -11.69 9.61
CA GLU A 142 0.14 -12.77 8.81
C GLU A 142 -0.75 -13.15 7.63
N TRP A 143 -2.07 -13.23 7.85
CA TRP A 143 -3.03 -13.58 6.81
C TRP A 143 -3.03 -12.54 5.68
N LEU A 144 -3.12 -11.24 5.99
CA LEU A 144 -3.08 -10.16 4.99
C LEU A 144 -1.76 -10.16 4.21
N GLN A 145 -0.64 -10.33 4.91
CA GLN A 145 0.66 -10.37 4.27
C GLN A 145 0.79 -11.58 3.34
N LYS A 146 0.36 -12.78 3.77
CA LYS A 146 0.48 -14.01 2.97
C LYS A 146 -0.56 -14.10 1.87
N GLU A 147 -1.83 -13.86 2.20
CA GLU A 147 -2.94 -14.11 1.28
C GLU A 147 -3.14 -13.00 0.26
N ILE A 148 -2.76 -11.76 0.56
CA ILE A 148 -2.90 -10.63 -0.36
C ILE A 148 -1.54 -10.23 -0.95
N VAL A 149 -0.64 -9.69 -0.11
CA VAL A 149 0.59 -9.06 -0.60
C VAL A 149 1.53 -10.08 -1.25
N ARG A 150 1.84 -11.17 -0.55
CA ARG A 150 2.74 -12.21 -1.05
C ARG A 150 2.18 -12.88 -2.31
N LYS A 151 0.89 -13.22 -2.31
CA LYS A 151 0.25 -13.89 -3.45
C LYS A 151 0.15 -13.01 -4.68
N MET A 152 -0.09 -11.69 -4.58
CA MET A 152 -0.13 -10.84 -5.77
C MET A 152 1.22 -10.82 -6.50
N TYR A 153 2.33 -10.70 -5.77
CA TYR A 153 3.67 -10.75 -6.38
C TYR A 153 4.03 -12.13 -6.91
N THR A 154 3.75 -13.20 -6.16
CA THR A 154 4.11 -14.56 -6.58
C THR A 154 3.27 -15.07 -7.74
N ARG A 155 2.00 -14.65 -7.86
CA ARG A 155 1.14 -14.94 -9.01
C ARG A 155 1.69 -14.31 -10.30
N TRP A 156 2.12 -13.06 -10.22
CA TRP A 156 2.67 -12.30 -11.34
C TRP A 156 4.07 -12.76 -11.75
N CYS A 157 4.95 -13.05 -10.78
CA CYS A 157 6.38 -13.27 -11.00
C CYS A 157 6.64 -14.53 -11.86
N ALA A 158 7.46 -14.38 -12.87
CA ALA A 158 7.93 -15.50 -13.70
C ALA A 158 8.69 -16.54 -12.86
N VAL A 159 8.50 -17.81 -13.19
CA VAL A 159 9.05 -18.95 -12.42
C VAL A 159 10.55 -18.81 -12.16
N LYS A 160 11.31 -18.35 -13.15
CA LYS A 160 12.77 -18.11 -13.06
C LYS A 160 13.18 -17.24 -11.88
N TYR A 161 12.37 -16.23 -11.54
CA TYR A 161 12.70 -15.23 -10.52
C TYR A 161 11.99 -15.48 -9.19
N ARG A 162 11.09 -16.45 -9.13
CA ARG A 162 10.26 -16.72 -7.95
C ARG A 162 11.08 -17.13 -6.74
N GLY A 163 12.18 -17.84 -6.92
CA GLY A 163 13.05 -18.25 -5.83
C GLY A 163 13.70 -17.08 -5.09
N GLU A 164 14.16 -16.04 -5.80
CA GLU A 164 14.68 -14.82 -5.20
C GLU A 164 13.56 -14.01 -4.53
N LEU A 165 12.44 -13.83 -5.22
CA LEU A 165 11.29 -13.14 -4.64
C LEU A 165 10.84 -13.76 -3.32
N MET A 166 10.76 -15.08 -3.24
CA MET A 166 10.35 -15.78 -2.02
C MET A 166 11.34 -15.55 -0.86
N LYS A 167 12.65 -15.56 -1.13
CA LYS A 167 13.66 -15.22 -0.11
C LYS A 167 13.50 -13.78 0.39
N LEU A 168 13.28 -12.82 -0.51
CA LEU A 168 13.06 -11.43 -0.15
C LEU A 168 11.81 -11.26 0.73
N LEU A 169 10.70 -11.90 0.37
CA LEU A 169 9.47 -11.88 1.16
C LEU A 169 9.66 -12.56 2.53
N ASP A 170 10.39 -13.68 2.60
CA ASP A 170 10.72 -14.33 3.88
C ASP A 170 11.60 -13.44 4.77
N HIS A 171 12.52 -12.67 4.19
CA HIS A 171 13.33 -11.70 4.93
C HIS A 171 12.51 -10.51 5.44
N GLU A 172 11.46 -10.09 4.72
CA GLU A 172 10.50 -9.09 5.21
C GLU A 172 9.72 -9.62 6.42
N ASP A 173 9.17 -10.83 6.30
CA ASP A 173 8.27 -11.42 7.30
C ASP A 173 9.00 -11.78 8.60
N ASN A 174 10.29 -12.12 8.52
CA ASN A 174 11.11 -12.58 9.66
C ASN A 174 12.22 -11.60 10.07
N ALA A 175 12.11 -10.34 9.71
CA ALA A 175 13.15 -9.36 10.01
C ALA A 175 13.32 -9.11 11.51
N SER A 176 14.58 -9.16 11.97
CA SER A 176 14.93 -8.68 13.31
C SER A 176 15.15 -7.19 13.31
N ALA A 177 14.59 -6.51 14.30
CA ALA A 177 14.71 -5.06 14.47
C ALA A 177 15.55 -4.72 15.70
N THR A 178 16.34 -3.63 15.58
CA THR A 178 17.13 -3.09 16.69
C THR A 178 16.87 -1.58 16.79
N THR A 179 16.53 -1.10 17.98
CA THR A 179 16.36 0.33 18.25
C THR A 179 17.71 1.05 18.38
N SER A 180 17.71 2.36 18.35
CA SER A 180 18.90 3.21 18.61
C SER A 180 19.51 2.97 20.00
N SER A 181 18.69 2.56 20.97
CA SER A 181 19.13 2.16 22.33
C SER A 181 19.62 0.73 22.45
N GLY A 182 19.65 -0.03 21.34
CA GLY A 182 20.13 -1.42 21.32
C GLY A 182 19.06 -2.47 21.67
N PHE A 183 17.83 -2.09 21.95
CA PHE A 183 16.75 -3.05 22.20
C PHE A 183 16.42 -3.82 20.93
N LYS A 184 16.29 -5.15 21.04
CA LYS A 184 16.00 -6.03 19.90
C LYS A 184 14.60 -6.61 20.02
N TYR A 185 13.90 -6.67 18.88
CA TYR A 185 12.57 -7.27 18.79
C TYR A 185 12.34 -7.92 17.41
N SER A 186 11.35 -8.78 17.33
CA SER A 186 10.85 -9.31 16.05
C SER A 186 9.75 -8.41 15.54
N ALA A 187 9.88 -7.88 14.32
CA ALA A 187 8.83 -7.09 13.69
C ALA A 187 7.70 -7.96 13.12
N GLY A 188 7.89 -9.29 13.05
CA GLY A 188 6.90 -10.24 12.53
C GLY A 188 6.36 -9.82 11.16
N TYR A 189 5.06 -10.01 10.96
CA TYR A 189 4.38 -9.68 9.71
C TYR A 189 3.95 -8.20 9.59
N SER A 190 4.10 -7.39 10.64
CA SER A 190 3.80 -5.97 10.57
C SER A 190 4.54 -5.28 9.42
N ARG A 191 3.95 -4.26 8.82
CA ARG A 191 4.57 -3.51 7.73
C ARG A 191 5.77 -2.72 8.26
N LYS A 192 6.90 -2.82 7.56
CA LYS A 192 8.09 -2.04 7.81
C LYS A 192 7.99 -0.76 7.01
N SER A 193 7.82 0.39 7.67
CA SER A 193 7.54 1.68 7.02
C SER A 193 8.57 2.09 5.95
N GLY A 194 9.81 1.63 6.06
CA GLY A 194 10.88 1.86 5.07
C GLY A 194 11.01 0.77 4.00
N SER A 195 10.13 -0.22 3.96
CA SER A 195 10.17 -1.27 2.95
C SER A 195 9.61 -0.79 1.60
N PRO A 196 10.17 -1.26 0.47
CA PRO A 196 9.59 -1.07 -0.86
C PRO A 196 8.16 -1.60 -1.01
N LEU A 197 7.76 -2.56 -0.16
CA LEU A 197 6.41 -3.11 -0.16
C LEU A 197 5.36 -2.18 0.48
N THR A 198 5.78 -1.14 1.20
CA THR A 198 4.87 -0.36 2.06
C THR A 198 3.75 0.28 1.26
N THR A 199 4.08 1.09 0.26
CA THR A 199 3.07 1.82 -0.51
C THR A 199 2.14 0.86 -1.24
N ASP A 200 2.68 -0.05 -2.03
CA ASP A 200 1.88 -0.92 -2.89
C ASP A 200 1.10 -1.96 -2.09
N GLY A 201 1.74 -2.55 -1.07
CA GLY A 201 1.12 -3.53 -0.19
C GLY A 201 -0.01 -2.93 0.66
N ASN A 202 0.22 -1.76 1.25
CA ASN A 202 -0.82 -1.07 2.03
C ASN A 202 -1.98 -0.63 1.14
N THR A 203 -1.70 -0.07 -0.05
CA THR A 203 -2.74 0.31 -1.01
C THR A 203 -3.58 -0.90 -1.46
N ALA A 204 -2.95 -2.05 -1.70
CA ALA A 204 -3.65 -3.28 -2.06
C ALA A 204 -4.53 -3.82 -0.92
N ILE A 205 -4.04 -3.78 0.34
CA ILE A 205 -4.83 -4.19 1.51
C ILE A 205 -6.01 -3.25 1.73
N ASN A 206 -5.81 -1.94 1.58
CA ASN A 206 -6.86 -0.93 1.66
C ASN A 206 -7.94 -1.16 0.59
N ALA A 207 -7.54 -1.40 -0.66
CA ALA A 207 -8.46 -1.76 -1.74
C ALA A 207 -9.17 -3.10 -1.49
N PHE A 208 -8.49 -4.09 -0.92
CA PHE A 208 -9.09 -5.37 -0.55
C PHE A 208 -10.17 -5.23 0.52
N ASN A 209 -9.96 -4.39 1.53
CA ASN A 209 -11.01 -4.06 2.52
C ASN A 209 -12.27 -3.54 1.82
N ALA A 210 -12.12 -2.56 0.92
CA ALA A 210 -13.24 -2.01 0.15
C ALA A 210 -13.90 -3.07 -0.73
N TYR A 211 -13.10 -3.89 -1.41
CA TYR A 211 -13.61 -4.98 -2.22
C TYR A 211 -14.49 -5.94 -1.41
N CYS A 212 -14.03 -6.36 -0.24
CA CYS A 212 -14.80 -7.22 0.66
C CYS A 212 -16.11 -6.57 1.11
N ALA A 213 -16.08 -5.27 1.48
CA ALA A 213 -17.28 -4.53 1.87
C ALA A 213 -18.32 -4.49 0.74
N LEU A 214 -17.89 -4.21 -0.48
CA LEU A 214 -18.74 -4.21 -1.67
C LEU A 214 -19.30 -5.62 -1.98
N ARG A 215 -18.48 -6.67 -1.80
CA ARG A 215 -18.93 -8.07 -1.96
C ARG A 215 -19.97 -8.45 -0.90
N LEU A 216 -19.79 -8.06 0.36
CA LEU A 216 -20.77 -8.27 1.44
C LEU A 216 -22.05 -7.48 1.22
N ALA A 217 -21.98 -6.30 0.60
CA ALA A 217 -23.15 -5.55 0.13
C ALA A 217 -23.86 -6.20 -1.09
N GLY A 218 -23.50 -7.42 -1.46
CA GLY A 218 -24.17 -8.21 -2.50
C GLY A 218 -23.73 -7.91 -3.94
N GLN A 219 -22.67 -7.13 -4.16
CA GLN A 219 -22.18 -6.85 -5.49
C GLN A 219 -21.43 -8.07 -6.07
N SER A 220 -21.59 -8.31 -7.38
CA SER A 220 -20.78 -9.31 -8.08
C SER A 220 -19.29 -8.92 -8.12
N PRO A 221 -18.34 -9.86 -8.34
CA PRO A 221 -16.90 -9.55 -8.40
C PRO A 221 -16.56 -8.39 -9.35
N LYS A 222 -17.09 -8.43 -10.56
CA LYS A 222 -16.87 -7.38 -11.57
C LYS A 222 -17.44 -6.02 -11.16
N LYS A 223 -18.62 -6.02 -10.52
CA LYS A 223 -19.27 -4.80 -10.06
C LYS A 223 -18.52 -4.20 -8.87
N ALA A 224 -18.13 -5.02 -7.89
CA ALA A 224 -17.32 -4.60 -6.75
C ALA A 224 -15.98 -3.99 -7.20
N TRP A 225 -15.28 -4.65 -8.13
CA TRP A 225 -14.04 -4.13 -8.71
C TRP A 225 -14.22 -2.76 -9.38
N LYS A 226 -15.28 -2.59 -10.15
CA LYS A 226 -15.60 -1.30 -10.82
C LYS A 226 -15.91 -0.18 -9.82
N HIS A 227 -16.50 -0.51 -8.68
CA HIS A 227 -16.92 0.44 -7.64
C HIS A 227 -15.84 0.72 -6.59
N LEU A 228 -14.64 0.12 -6.71
CA LEU A 228 -13.52 0.52 -5.85
C LEU A 228 -13.26 2.02 -5.98
N GLY A 229 -12.92 2.65 -4.88
CA GLY A 229 -12.69 4.08 -4.77
C GLY A 229 -11.34 4.55 -5.31
N LEU A 230 -10.59 5.28 -4.46
CA LEU A 230 -9.22 5.73 -4.71
C LEU A 230 -8.39 5.54 -3.44
N TYR A 231 -7.24 4.86 -3.54
CA TYR A 231 -6.45 4.45 -2.37
C TYR A 231 -4.98 4.78 -2.53
N CYS A 232 -4.37 5.22 -1.43
CA CYS A 232 -2.93 5.53 -1.35
C CYS A 232 -2.39 5.14 0.04
N GLY A 233 -1.75 3.99 0.17
CA GLY A 233 -1.38 3.47 1.47
C GLY A 233 -2.61 3.19 2.33
N ASP A 234 -2.66 3.79 3.50
CA ASP A 234 -3.79 3.78 4.44
C ASP A 234 -4.90 4.78 4.09
N ASP A 235 -4.61 5.84 3.35
CA ASP A 235 -5.64 6.79 2.89
C ASP A 235 -6.59 6.15 1.86
N GLY A 236 -7.90 6.34 2.04
CA GLY A 236 -8.92 5.82 1.12
C GLY A 236 -10.14 6.73 1.00
N VAL A 237 -10.66 6.83 -0.22
CA VAL A 237 -11.92 7.53 -0.55
C VAL A 237 -12.80 6.61 -1.35
N ASP A 238 -14.01 6.40 -0.92
CA ASP A 238 -15.04 5.59 -1.60
C ASP A 238 -16.31 6.39 -1.83
N SER A 239 -17.15 5.97 -2.77
CA SER A 239 -18.50 6.52 -2.94
C SER A 239 -19.35 6.27 -1.70
N ASN A 240 -20.15 7.25 -1.30
CA ASN A 240 -21.10 7.09 -0.20
C ASN A 240 -22.33 6.28 -0.65
N LEU A 241 -22.16 4.97 -0.72
CA LEU A 241 -23.26 4.03 -1.01
C LEU A 241 -23.96 3.63 0.29
N CYS A 242 -25.27 3.65 0.30
CA CYS A 242 -26.09 3.36 1.47
C CYS A 242 -25.72 2.02 2.13
N GLY A 243 -25.41 2.06 3.44
CA GLY A 243 -25.04 0.89 4.25
C GLY A 243 -23.63 0.35 4.04
N LEU A 244 -22.81 0.97 3.19
CA LEU A 244 -21.45 0.51 2.93
C LEU A 244 -20.49 0.79 4.10
N ASP A 245 -20.75 1.84 4.88
CA ASP A 245 -20.03 2.20 6.09
C ASP A 245 -20.00 1.07 7.13
N VAL A 246 -21.13 0.41 7.36
CA VAL A 246 -21.22 -0.75 8.26
C VAL A 246 -20.34 -1.89 7.76
N HIS A 247 -20.40 -2.19 6.46
CA HIS A 247 -19.56 -3.25 5.89
C HIS A 247 -18.06 -2.93 5.95
N PHE A 248 -17.66 -1.67 5.79
CA PHE A 248 -16.25 -1.28 5.95
C PHE A 248 -15.75 -1.57 7.38
N THR A 249 -16.53 -1.21 8.38
CA THR A 249 -16.19 -1.43 9.79
C THR A 249 -16.09 -2.92 10.11
N ASP A 250 -17.09 -3.70 9.69
CA ASP A 250 -17.14 -5.15 9.94
C ASP A 250 -15.97 -5.88 9.26
N VAL A 251 -15.66 -5.53 8.02
CA VAL A 251 -14.53 -6.11 7.27
C VAL A 251 -13.21 -5.74 7.93
N ALA A 252 -13.01 -4.48 8.28
CA ALA A 252 -11.79 -4.02 8.95
C ALA A 252 -11.56 -4.82 10.25
N ALA A 253 -12.59 -4.92 11.11
CA ALA A 253 -12.52 -5.69 12.34
C ALA A 253 -12.20 -7.18 12.08
N ALA A 254 -12.83 -7.80 11.08
CA ALA A 254 -12.59 -9.19 10.72
C ALA A 254 -11.17 -9.44 10.18
N LEU A 255 -10.56 -8.44 9.55
CA LEU A 255 -9.17 -8.48 9.05
C LEU A 255 -8.13 -8.07 10.10
N GLY A 256 -8.56 -7.68 11.31
CA GLY A 256 -7.70 -7.22 12.39
C GLY A 256 -7.22 -5.77 12.24
N LEU A 257 -7.93 -4.98 11.42
CA LEU A 257 -7.67 -3.56 11.19
C LEU A 257 -8.60 -2.71 12.04
N THR A 258 -8.15 -1.51 12.43
CA THR A 258 -8.99 -0.50 13.08
C THR A 258 -9.18 0.66 12.14
N ILE A 259 -10.43 0.97 11.80
CA ILE A 259 -10.79 1.98 10.83
C ILE A 259 -11.67 3.07 11.47
N GLU A 260 -11.41 4.31 11.08
CA GLU A 260 -12.28 5.46 11.33
C GLU A 260 -12.87 5.93 10.00
N LEU A 261 -14.15 6.23 10.00
CA LEU A 261 -14.88 6.66 8.82
C LEU A 261 -15.35 8.10 9.02
N ALA A 262 -15.17 8.92 7.99
CA ALA A 262 -15.76 10.23 7.89
C ALA A 262 -16.51 10.34 6.55
N THR A 263 -17.59 11.07 6.52
CA THR A 263 -18.36 11.32 5.29
C THR A 263 -18.24 12.76 4.86
N THR A 264 -18.22 12.99 3.56
CA THR A 264 -18.38 14.33 2.98
C THR A 264 -19.62 14.36 2.10
N GLU A 265 -20.36 15.45 2.22
CA GLU A 265 -21.51 15.70 1.37
C GLU A 265 -21.06 16.22 -0.02
N PRO A 266 -21.93 16.10 -1.02
CA PRO A 266 -21.67 16.72 -2.31
C PRO A 266 -21.38 18.21 -2.21
N GLY A 267 -20.24 18.68 -2.78
CA GLY A 267 -19.80 20.07 -2.76
C GLY A 267 -18.86 20.43 -1.62
N GLU A 268 -18.67 19.53 -0.67
CA GLU A 268 -17.68 19.74 0.39
C GLU A 268 -16.26 19.42 -0.07
N PRO A 269 -15.25 20.13 0.46
CA PRO A 269 -13.86 19.77 0.23
C PRO A 269 -13.52 18.43 0.89
N LEU A 270 -12.62 17.68 0.27
CA LEU A 270 -12.13 16.42 0.83
C LEU A 270 -10.61 16.38 0.88
N ALA A 271 -10.08 15.81 1.97
CA ALA A 271 -8.66 15.59 2.15
C ALA A 271 -8.29 14.16 1.72
N PHE A 272 -7.24 14.03 0.88
CA PHE A 272 -6.71 12.74 0.42
C PHE A 272 -5.23 12.85 0.10
N CYS A 273 -4.41 11.94 0.61
CA CYS A 273 -2.96 11.89 0.37
C CYS A 273 -2.22 13.22 0.60
N GLY A 274 -2.52 13.91 1.71
CA GLY A 274 -1.89 15.17 2.05
C GLY A 274 -2.28 16.34 1.16
N ARG A 275 -3.40 16.25 0.44
CA ARG A 275 -3.99 17.33 -0.34
C ARG A 275 -5.47 17.51 0.00
N VAL A 276 -5.94 18.75 -0.14
CA VAL A 276 -7.36 19.08 -0.06
C VAL A 276 -7.87 19.41 -1.46
N PHE A 277 -8.88 18.69 -1.90
CA PHE A 277 -9.61 18.90 -3.13
C PHE A 277 -10.86 19.73 -2.80
N CYS A 278 -11.01 20.90 -3.45
CA CYS A 278 -12.04 21.88 -3.05
C CYS A 278 -13.47 21.36 -3.28
N ASP A 279 -13.78 21.03 -4.51
CA ASP A 279 -14.99 20.27 -4.91
C ASP A 279 -14.65 19.45 -6.15
N PRO A 280 -14.25 18.20 -6.01
CA PRO A 280 -13.81 17.38 -7.13
C PRO A 280 -14.83 17.29 -8.28
N ARG A 281 -16.12 17.49 -8.01
CA ARG A 281 -17.16 17.40 -9.04
C ARG A 281 -17.19 18.58 -9.99
N THR A 282 -16.74 19.76 -9.54
CA THR A 282 -16.87 21.02 -10.28
C THR A 282 -15.55 21.63 -10.69
N THR A 283 -14.46 21.35 -9.97
CA THR A 283 -13.12 21.92 -10.22
C THR A 283 -12.01 20.90 -10.04
N TYR A 284 -10.86 21.12 -10.69
CA TYR A 284 -9.61 20.41 -10.47
C TYR A 284 -8.75 21.06 -9.38
N ASP A 285 -9.24 22.12 -8.73
CA ASP A 285 -8.47 22.86 -7.74
C ASP A 285 -8.18 22.00 -6.49
N SER A 286 -6.93 21.98 -6.12
CA SER A 286 -6.45 21.33 -4.91
C SER A 286 -5.19 22.02 -4.40
N PHE A 287 -4.95 21.94 -3.10
CA PHE A 287 -3.77 22.49 -2.46
C PHE A 287 -3.21 21.51 -1.43
N GLN A 288 -1.96 21.71 -1.04
CA GLN A 288 -1.36 20.88 0.03
C GLN A 288 -2.12 21.09 1.33
N ASP A 289 -2.40 20.01 2.05
CA ASP A 289 -3.08 20.07 3.32
C ASP A 289 -2.17 20.75 4.37
N PRO A 290 -2.54 21.95 4.89
CA PRO A 290 -1.70 22.67 5.83
C PRO A 290 -1.55 21.97 7.20
N ILE A 291 -2.40 21.00 7.50
CA ILE A 291 -2.34 20.23 8.74
C ILE A 291 -1.32 19.08 8.64
N ARG A 292 -1.02 18.61 7.42
CA ARG A 292 -0.12 17.47 7.17
C ARG A 292 1.24 17.88 6.58
N THR A 293 1.57 19.16 6.56
CA THR A 293 2.88 19.70 6.08
C THR A 293 3.93 19.80 7.18
#